data_b78d36c2afc8a5e9c4b0efcc1c091333
#
_entry.id   b78d36c2afc8a5e9c4b0efcc1c091333
#
_cell.length_a   1.000
_cell.length_b   1.000
_cell.length_c   1.000
_cell.angle_alpha   90.00
_cell.angle_beta   90.00
_cell.angle_gamma   90.00
#
_symmetry.space_group_name_H-M   'P 1'
#
loop_
_entity.id
_entity.type
_entity.pdbx_description
1 polymer ?
#
loop_
_entity_poly.entity_id
_entity_poly.type
_entity_poly.pdbx_seq_one_letter_code
_entity_poly.pdbx_strand_id
1 'polypeptide(L)'
;MADGGTIPGTVHVVGAGLAGLSAALVLAGEGRRVTLWEAAGRAGGRVRSFHDAALDRVIDNGSHLILTGNDGVARFLARAGAPDALSAAPEAAFPMVDLEATGAARRFTIRMNHGPIPWWTLIPSRRVPGTGPLALAGGWRLAMAGPGVTVAEAVRDRGPAWRAFWEPLCVGVLNAFPDKAEARLLWRVIRETFLKGAGPSRPMFAPR
;
A
#
# COMPACT_ATOMS: atom_id res chain seq x y z
N MET A 1 34.80 21.07 -6.34
CA MET A 1 34.16 20.70 -7.60
C MET A 1 34.64 19.32 -7.91
N ALA A 2 33.82 18.30 -7.68
CA ALA A 2 34.17 16.93 -8.08
C ALA A 2 33.99 16.81 -9.60
N ASP A 3 35.07 16.47 -10.27
CA ASP A 3 35.14 16.22 -11.71
C ASP A 3 34.13 15.10 -12.05
N GLY A 4 33.06 15.47 -12.76
CA GLY A 4 32.04 14.57 -13.23
C GLY A 4 32.52 13.71 -14.38
N GLY A 5 33.49 12.85 -14.12
CA GLY A 5 34.04 11.93 -15.10
C GLY A 5 32.90 11.09 -15.70
N THR A 6 32.58 11.35 -16.95
CA THR A 6 31.62 10.58 -17.76
C THR A 6 32.04 9.12 -17.71
N ILE A 7 31.29 8.26 -17.02
CA ILE A 7 31.59 6.83 -17.01
C ILE A 7 31.31 6.29 -18.42
N PRO A 8 32.35 5.84 -19.16
CA PRO A 8 32.17 5.39 -20.53
C PRO A 8 31.32 4.11 -20.56
N GLY A 9 30.43 4.03 -21.52
CA GLY A 9 29.62 2.84 -21.78
C GLY A 9 28.12 3.09 -21.62
N THR A 10 27.36 2.28 -22.34
CA THR A 10 25.90 2.23 -22.25
C THR A 10 25.50 1.20 -21.21
N VAL A 11 24.61 1.56 -20.30
CA VAL A 11 24.01 0.61 -19.34
C VAL A 11 22.78 0.01 -20.00
N HIS A 12 22.72 -1.31 -20.05
CA HIS A 12 21.56 -2.03 -20.58
C HIS A 12 20.69 -2.50 -19.40
N VAL A 13 19.43 -2.07 -19.40
CA VAL A 13 18.40 -2.51 -18.44
C VAL A 13 17.44 -3.42 -19.17
N VAL A 14 17.25 -4.64 -18.67
CA VAL A 14 16.36 -5.64 -19.26
C VAL A 14 15.07 -5.71 -18.45
N GLY A 15 13.94 -5.46 -19.13
CA GLY A 15 12.60 -5.42 -18.56
C GLY A 15 12.17 -4.00 -18.17
N ALA A 16 11.11 -3.49 -18.81
CA ALA A 16 10.52 -2.18 -18.53
C ALA A 16 9.35 -2.27 -17.52
N GLY A 17 9.41 -3.17 -16.55
CA GLY A 17 8.56 -3.11 -15.37
C GLY A 17 8.99 -2.00 -14.40
N LEU A 18 8.29 -1.79 -13.27
CA LEU A 18 8.62 -0.72 -12.32
C LEU A 18 10.08 -0.73 -11.85
N ALA A 19 10.66 -1.90 -11.62
CA ALA A 19 12.06 -2.03 -11.20
C ALA A 19 13.02 -1.54 -12.27
N GLY A 20 12.85 -2.00 -13.53
CA GLY A 20 13.70 -1.58 -14.64
C GLY A 20 13.53 -0.11 -14.98
N LEU A 21 12.29 0.40 -14.99
CA LEU A 21 12.03 1.82 -15.19
C LEU A 21 12.66 2.67 -14.08
N SER A 22 12.57 2.24 -12.82
CA SER A 22 13.19 2.95 -11.70
C SER A 22 14.71 3.00 -11.84
N ALA A 23 15.34 1.87 -12.20
CA ALA A 23 16.78 1.81 -12.43
C ALA A 23 17.20 2.70 -13.59
N ALA A 24 16.48 2.65 -14.72
CA ALA A 24 16.76 3.47 -15.89
C ALA A 24 16.66 4.97 -15.58
N LEU A 25 15.61 5.39 -14.86
CA LEU A 25 15.42 6.79 -14.45
C LEU A 25 16.52 7.30 -13.51
N VAL A 26 16.97 6.47 -12.56
CA VAL A 26 18.07 6.85 -11.67
C VAL A 26 19.36 7.01 -12.46
N LEU A 27 19.72 6.02 -13.26
CA LEU A 27 20.96 6.03 -14.06
C LEU A 27 21.00 7.17 -15.07
N ALA A 28 19.87 7.42 -15.74
CA ALA A 28 19.76 8.55 -16.68
C ALA A 28 19.88 9.90 -15.97
N GLY A 29 19.29 10.01 -14.76
CA GLY A 29 19.44 11.21 -13.92
C GLY A 29 20.87 11.46 -13.41
N GLU A 30 21.69 10.41 -13.37
CA GLU A 30 23.14 10.48 -13.06
C GLU A 30 24.00 10.72 -14.33
N GLY A 31 23.37 11.03 -15.48
CA GLY A 31 24.07 11.31 -16.74
C GLY A 31 24.56 10.07 -17.48
N ARG A 32 24.12 8.87 -17.09
CA ARG A 32 24.48 7.62 -17.78
C ARG A 32 23.66 7.46 -19.05
N ARG A 33 24.30 6.96 -20.10
CA ARG A 33 23.57 6.48 -21.28
C ARG A 33 22.90 5.15 -20.95
N VAL A 34 21.56 5.08 -21.06
CA VAL A 34 20.78 3.89 -20.73
C VAL A 34 20.03 3.40 -21.95
N THR A 35 20.09 2.09 -22.20
CA THR A 35 19.21 1.40 -23.15
C THR A 35 18.30 0.47 -22.35
N LEU A 36 16.99 0.67 -22.47
CA LEU A 36 15.97 -0.15 -21.82
C LEU A 36 15.39 -1.13 -22.83
N TRP A 37 15.45 -2.42 -22.53
CA TRP A 37 14.92 -3.49 -23.36
C TRP A 37 13.64 -4.04 -22.76
N GLU A 38 12.60 -4.15 -23.57
CA GLU A 38 11.31 -4.72 -23.17
C GLU A 38 10.80 -5.65 -24.26
N ALA A 39 10.36 -6.86 -23.84
CA ALA A 39 9.83 -7.86 -24.76
C ALA A 39 8.37 -7.59 -25.16
N ALA A 40 7.60 -6.92 -24.29
CA ALA A 40 6.22 -6.55 -24.58
C ALA A 40 6.16 -5.25 -25.39
N GLY A 41 5.07 -5.03 -26.12
CA GLY A 41 4.86 -3.82 -26.91
C GLY A 41 4.69 -2.52 -26.09
N ARG A 42 4.82 -2.59 -24.77
CA ARG A 42 4.68 -1.45 -23.83
C ARG A 42 5.43 -1.65 -22.53
N ALA A 43 5.85 -0.56 -21.92
CA ALA A 43 6.43 -0.54 -20.58
C ALA A 43 5.34 -0.70 -19.49
N GLY A 44 5.77 -0.92 -18.24
CA GLY A 44 4.92 -1.04 -17.06
C GLY A 44 4.87 -2.47 -16.47
N GLY A 45 5.13 -3.49 -17.28
CA GLY A 45 5.10 -4.88 -16.83
C GLY A 45 3.71 -5.27 -16.30
N ARG A 46 3.64 -5.65 -15.01
CA ARG A 46 2.37 -5.99 -14.34
C ARG A 46 1.52 -4.78 -13.94
N VAL A 47 2.09 -3.59 -13.90
CA VAL A 47 1.36 -2.32 -13.67
C VAL A 47 0.84 -1.85 -15.02
N ARG A 48 -0.38 -2.26 -15.32
CA ARG A 48 -1.04 -1.92 -16.58
C ARG A 48 -2.55 -2.01 -16.45
N SER A 49 -3.24 -1.19 -17.24
CA SER A 49 -4.66 -1.33 -17.52
C SER A 49 -4.85 -1.90 -18.91
N PHE A 50 -5.92 -2.62 -19.13
CA PHE A 50 -6.28 -3.17 -20.43
C PHE A 50 -7.80 -3.27 -20.57
N HIS A 51 -8.27 -3.31 -21.81
CA HIS A 51 -9.69 -3.52 -22.09
C HIS A 51 -10.02 -5.02 -21.95
N ASP A 52 -10.96 -5.32 -21.07
CA ASP A 52 -11.52 -6.67 -20.92
C ASP A 52 -12.76 -6.80 -21.80
N ALA A 53 -12.69 -7.68 -22.79
CA ALA A 53 -13.76 -7.84 -23.78
C ALA A 53 -15.03 -8.50 -23.18
N ALA A 54 -14.90 -9.28 -22.10
CA ALA A 54 -16.04 -9.93 -21.46
C ALA A 54 -16.85 -8.94 -20.61
N LEU A 55 -16.16 -7.97 -20.02
CA LEU A 55 -16.77 -6.91 -19.19
C LEU A 55 -17.08 -5.64 -19.98
N ASP A 56 -16.56 -5.52 -21.20
CA ASP A 56 -16.56 -4.31 -22.02
C ASP A 56 -16.10 -3.07 -21.24
N ARG A 57 -14.98 -3.22 -20.50
CA ARG A 57 -14.43 -2.17 -19.63
C ARG A 57 -12.92 -2.20 -19.62
N VAL A 58 -12.33 -1.04 -19.38
CA VAL A 58 -10.92 -0.95 -19.01
C VAL A 58 -10.77 -1.34 -17.54
N ILE A 59 -9.94 -2.34 -17.28
CA ILE A 59 -9.63 -2.83 -15.94
C ILE A 59 -8.13 -2.82 -15.72
N ASP A 60 -7.74 -2.76 -14.44
CA ASP A 60 -6.34 -2.89 -14.04
C ASP A 60 -5.95 -4.36 -13.90
N ASN A 61 -4.71 -4.69 -14.23
CA ASN A 61 -4.17 -6.04 -14.07
C ASN A 61 -4.13 -6.52 -12.60
N GLY A 62 -4.30 -5.61 -11.67
CA GLY A 62 -4.44 -5.87 -10.24
C GLY A 62 -4.82 -4.59 -9.51
N SER A 63 -5.80 -4.68 -8.63
CA SER A 63 -6.18 -3.57 -7.76
C SER A 63 -5.19 -3.43 -6.62
N HIS A 64 -4.38 -2.39 -6.64
CA HIS A 64 -3.45 -2.06 -5.55
C HIS A 64 -3.83 -0.73 -4.92
N LEU A 65 -3.90 -0.72 -3.59
CA LEU A 65 -4.11 0.52 -2.84
C LEU A 65 -2.76 1.23 -2.67
N ILE A 66 -2.64 2.41 -3.24
CA ILE A 66 -1.51 3.30 -3.01
C ILE A 66 -1.94 4.34 -1.98
N LEU A 67 -1.08 4.60 -1.01
CA LEU A 67 -1.31 5.60 0.04
C LEU A 67 -0.33 6.77 -0.12
N THR A 68 -0.72 7.93 0.36
CA THR A 68 0.12 9.15 0.32
C THR A 68 1.47 8.99 1.02
N GLY A 69 1.61 8.03 1.94
CA GLY A 69 2.87 7.67 2.60
C GLY A 69 3.77 6.71 1.81
N ASN A 70 3.40 6.34 0.58
CA ASN A 70 4.25 5.53 -0.28
C ASN A 70 5.34 6.39 -0.96
N ASP A 71 6.32 6.85 -0.18
CA ASP A 71 7.40 7.73 -0.65
C ASP A 71 8.16 7.20 -1.86
N GLY A 72 8.26 5.87 -2.01
CA GLY A 72 8.87 5.23 -3.17
C GLY A 72 8.12 5.53 -4.46
N VAL A 73 6.79 5.51 -4.40
CA VAL A 73 5.92 5.85 -5.54
C VAL A 73 6.05 7.33 -5.87
N ALA A 74 5.99 8.21 -4.87
CA ALA A 74 6.15 9.65 -5.06
C ALA A 74 7.48 10.00 -5.72
N ARG A 75 8.58 9.42 -5.25
CA ARG A 75 9.91 9.61 -5.87
C ARG A 75 9.99 9.08 -7.30
N PHE A 76 9.37 7.93 -7.57
CA PHE A 76 9.32 7.38 -8.94
C PHE A 76 8.57 8.32 -9.87
N LEU A 77 7.37 8.77 -9.49
CA LEU A 77 6.56 9.69 -10.29
C LEU A 77 7.26 11.03 -10.54
N ALA A 78 7.90 11.59 -9.52
CA ALA A 78 8.68 12.82 -9.67
C ALA A 78 9.83 12.66 -10.67
N ARG A 79 10.58 11.54 -10.60
CA ARG A 79 11.65 11.25 -11.56
C ARG A 79 11.15 10.98 -12.98
N ALA A 80 9.96 10.41 -13.10
CA ALA A 80 9.29 10.17 -14.37
C ALA A 80 8.68 11.45 -15.00
N GLY A 81 8.77 12.60 -14.32
CA GLY A 81 8.17 13.86 -14.79
C GLY A 81 6.65 13.92 -14.66
N ALA A 82 6.06 13.04 -13.83
CA ALA A 82 4.62 12.92 -13.64
C ALA A 82 4.22 12.96 -12.15
N PRO A 83 4.63 13.98 -11.37
CA PRO A 83 4.37 14.03 -9.93
C PRO A 83 2.87 14.03 -9.58
N ASP A 84 2.04 14.56 -10.46
CA ASP A 84 0.59 14.72 -10.29
C ASP A 84 -0.22 13.60 -10.96
N ALA A 85 0.43 12.50 -11.35
CA ALA A 85 -0.26 11.37 -12.00
C ALA A 85 -1.25 10.65 -11.07
N LEU A 86 -1.14 10.85 -9.76
CA LEU A 86 -2.06 10.32 -8.76
C LEU A 86 -2.66 11.46 -7.93
N SER A 87 -3.96 11.38 -7.70
CA SER A 87 -4.69 12.31 -6.81
C SER A 87 -5.00 11.63 -5.48
N ALA A 88 -4.75 12.33 -4.37
CA ALA A 88 -5.06 11.83 -3.04
C ALA A 88 -6.54 12.06 -2.68
N ALA A 89 -7.16 11.08 -2.04
CA ALA A 89 -8.47 11.27 -1.42
C ALA A 89 -8.42 12.41 -0.38
N PRO A 90 -9.51 13.13 -0.16
CA PRO A 90 -9.56 14.22 0.81
C PRO A 90 -9.33 13.72 2.25
N GLU A 91 -9.72 12.48 2.53
CA GLU A 91 -9.64 11.86 3.85
C GLU A 91 -8.96 10.48 3.80
N ALA A 92 -8.36 10.07 4.94
CA ALA A 92 -7.95 8.69 5.18
C ALA A 92 -9.17 7.87 5.65
N ALA A 93 -10.04 7.56 4.70
CA ALA A 93 -11.27 6.83 4.92
C ALA A 93 -11.26 5.52 4.15
N PHE A 94 -11.56 4.41 4.84
CA PHE A 94 -11.56 3.07 4.31
C PHE A 94 -12.96 2.47 4.43
N PRO A 95 -13.77 2.51 3.36
CA PRO A 95 -15.08 1.86 3.34
C PRO A 95 -14.90 0.34 3.35
N MET A 96 -15.62 -0.32 4.25
CA MET A 96 -15.58 -1.76 4.48
C MET A 96 -16.97 -2.35 4.35
N VAL A 97 -17.04 -3.60 3.95
CA VAL A 97 -18.26 -4.40 3.91
C VAL A 97 -18.00 -5.72 4.64
N ASP A 98 -18.75 -5.97 5.70
CA ASP A 98 -18.76 -7.26 6.39
C ASP A 98 -19.90 -8.09 5.82
N LEU A 99 -19.54 -9.14 5.10
CA LEU A 99 -20.49 -10.05 4.44
C LEU A 99 -20.95 -11.19 5.36
N GLU A 100 -20.27 -11.41 6.49
CA GLU A 100 -20.60 -12.46 7.46
C GLU A 100 -21.61 -12.01 8.53
N ALA A 101 -21.99 -10.73 8.52
CA ALA A 101 -23.02 -10.25 9.43
C ALA A 101 -24.34 -10.97 9.15
N THR A 102 -24.88 -11.65 10.17
CA THR A 102 -26.13 -12.42 10.08
C THR A 102 -27.28 -11.58 9.50
N GLY A 103 -27.71 -11.92 8.30
CA GLY A 103 -28.92 -11.42 7.64
C GLY A 103 -28.77 -10.26 6.67
N ALA A 104 -27.74 -9.43 6.73
CA ALA A 104 -27.48 -8.38 5.73
C ALA A 104 -26.02 -7.92 5.77
N ALA A 105 -25.47 -7.58 4.62
CA ALA A 105 -24.12 -7.01 4.50
C ALA A 105 -24.01 -5.73 5.36
N ARG A 106 -23.11 -5.70 6.33
CA ARG A 106 -22.88 -4.55 7.19
C ARG A 106 -21.84 -3.64 6.59
N ARG A 107 -22.21 -2.42 6.25
CA ARG A 107 -21.30 -1.39 5.73
C ARG A 107 -20.84 -0.48 6.87
N PHE A 108 -19.54 -0.18 6.90
CA PHE A 108 -18.96 0.80 7.81
C PHE A 108 -17.73 1.45 7.18
N THR A 109 -17.22 2.50 7.79
CA THR A 109 -16.03 3.19 7.28
C THR A 109 -15.08 3.46 8.45
N ILE A 110 -13.84 3.01 8.30
CA ILE A 110 -12.76 3.39 9.21
C ILE A 110 -12.24 4.74 8.76
N ARG A 111 -12.30 5.76 9.63
CA ARG A 111 -11.81 7.11 9.35
C ARG A 111 -10.73 7.49 10.34
N MET A 112 -9.53 7.68 9.84
CA MET A 112 -8.39 8.08 10.65
C MET A 112 -8.43 9.58 10.95
N ASN A 113 -7.81 9.97 12.06
CA ASN A 113 -7.57 11.38 12.39
C ASN A 113 -6.19 11.84 11.94
N HIS A 114 -5.99 13.14 11.87
CA HIS A 114 -4.67 13.73 11.72
C HIS A 114 -3.83 13.55 12.99
N GLY A 115 -2.50 13.42 12.80
CA GLY A 115 -1.55 13.23 13.89
C GLY A 115 -1.35 11.77 14.31
N PRO A 116 -0.30 11.49 15.09
CA PRO A 116 0.16 10.14 15.39
C PRO A 116 -0.68 9.40 16.44
N ILE A 117 -1.44 10.13 17.27
CA ILE A 117 -2.28 9.52 18.31
C ILE A 117 -3.59 9.09 17.67
N PRO A 118 -3.92 7.79 17.67
CA PRO A 118 -5.11 7.27 16.98
C PRO A 118 -6.41 7.47 17.80
N TRP A 119 -6.74 8.74 18.13
CA TRP A 119 -7.95 9.06 18.90
C TRP A 119 -9.26 8.74 18.15
N TRP A 120 -9.19 8.51 16.84
CA TRP A 120 -10.33 8.02 16.06
C TRP A 120 -10.91 6.72 16.59
N THR A 121 -10.11 5.91 17.28
CA THR A 121 -10.56 4.66 17.93
C THR A 121 -11.54 4.91 19.07
N LEU A 122 -11.55 6.10 19.66
CA LEU A 122 -12.49 6.51 20.70
C LEU A 122 -13.89 6.79 20.14
N ILE A 123 -13.98 7.09 18.83
CA ILE A 123 -15.24 7.49 18.19
C ILE A 123 -15.92 6.27 17.55
N PRO A 124 -17.11 5.85 18.03
CA PRO A 124 -17.78 4.65 17.52
C PRO A 124 -18.05 4.61 16.02
N SER A 125 -18.39 5.77 15.42
CA SER A 125 -18.66 5.88 13.98
C SER A 125 -17.41 5.83 13.09
N ARG A 126 -16.20 5.85 13.67
CA ARG A 126 -14.92 5.84 12.94
C ARG A 126 -14.17 4.53 13.04
N ARG A 127 -14.61 3.60 13.89
CA ARG A 127 -13.97 2.31 14.13
C ARG A 127 -14.82 1.13 13.67
N VAL A 128 -14.28 -0.06 13.79
CA VAL A 128 -15.02 -1.31 13.53
C VAL A 128 -16.24 -1.40 14.44
N PRO A 129 -17.43 -1.59 13.92
CA PRO A 129 -18.66 -1.70 14.70
C PRO A 129 -18.61 -2.89 15.68
N GLY A 130 -19.16 -2.70 16.89
CA GLY A 130 -19.15 -3.72 17.94
C GLY A 130 -17.82 -3.87 18.67
N THR A 131 -16.84 -2.97 18.42
CA THR A 131 -15.54 -2.98 19.11
C THR A 131 -15.42 -1.84 20.11
N GLY A 132 -14.61 -2.05 21.15
CA GLY A 132 -14.21 -1.00 22.09
C GLY A 132 -13.03 -0.16 21.58
N PRO A 133 -12.70 0.95 22.26
CA PRO A 133 -11.55 1.79 21.91
C PRO A 133 -10.21 1.05 21.87
N LEU A 134 -10.06 0.04 22.71
CA LEU A 134 -8.83 -0.75 22.85
C LEU A 134 -8.79 -1.99 21.91
N ALA A 135 -9.80 -2.20 21.08
CA ALA A 135 -9.85 -3.38 20.21
C ALA A 135 -8.66 -3.47 19.25
N LEU A 136 -8.05 -2.33 18.89
CA LEU A 136 -6.85 -2.28 18.07
C LEU A 136 -5.55 -2.24 18.88
N ALA A 137 -5.63 -2.18 20.22
CA ALA A 137 -4.44 -2.18 21.08
C ALA A 137 -3.62 -3.48 20.95
N GLY A 138 -4.22 -4.58 20.50
CA GLY A 138 -3.50 -5.82 20.15
C GLY A 138 -2.36 -5.62 19.14
N GLY A 139 -2.40 -4.53 18.38
CA GLY A 139 -1.33 -4.17 17.42
C GLY A 139 0.03 -3.90 18.05
N TRP A 140 0.12 -3.49 19.34
CA TRP A 140 1.40 -3.33 20.02
C TRP A 140 2.19 -4.65 20.14
N ARG A 141 1.48 -5.78 20.15
CA ARG A 141 2.11 -7.11 20.17
C ARG A 141 2.83 -7.44 18.87
N LEU A 142 2.39 -6.87 17.74
CA LEU A 142 3.09 -6.96 16.47
C LEU A 142 4.46 -6.27 16.54
N ALA A 143 4.54 -5.15 17.29
CA ALA A 143 5.79 -4.42 17.52
C ALA A 143 6.81 -5.23 18.33
N MET A 144 6.32 -6.04 19.27
CA MET A 144 7.13 -6.85 20.18
C MET A 144 7.39 -8.28 19.66
N ALA A 145 6.82 -8.64 18.51
CA ALA A 145 6.96 -9.97 17.96
C ALA A 145 8.41 -10.27 17.56
N GLY A 146 8.90 -11.45 17.96
CA GLY A 146 10.19 -11.97 17.53
C GLY A 146 10.17 -12.41 16.06
N PRO A 147 11.34 -12.79 15.50
CA PRO A 147 11.40 -13.42 14.19
C PRO A 147 10.57 -14.71 14.14
N GLY A 148 9.89 -14.95 13.03
CA GLY A 148 9.07 -16.14 12.80
C GLY A 148 7.72 -16.18 13.51
N VAL A 149 7.38 -15.18 14.35
CA VAL A 149 6.05 -15.07 14.97
C VAL A 149 5.06 -14.58 13.92
N THR A 150 3.96 -15.31 13.76
CA THR A 150 2.90 -14.95 12.81
C THR A 150 1.98 -13.85 13.34
N VAL A 151 1.26 -13.19 12.42
CA VAL A 151 0.22 -12.20 12.79
C VAL A 151 -0.85 -12.85 13.65
N ALA A 152 -1.24 -14.09 13.34
CA ALA A 152 -2.23 -14.83 14.11
C ALA A 152 -1.78 -15.13 15.55
N GLU A 153 -0.51 -15.42 15.77
CA GLU A 153 0.05 -15.64 17.10
C GLU A 153 0.21 -14.34 17.89
N ALA A 154 0.57 -13.25 17.22
CA ALA A 154 0.74 -11.95 17.86
C ALA A 154 -0.61 -11.32 18.23
N VAL A 155 -1.58 -11.27 17.31
CA VAL A 155 -2.92 -10.73 17.54
C VAL A 155 -3.84 -11.87 18.01
N ARG A 156 -3.96 -12.04 19.31
CA ARG A 156 -4.68 -13.17 19.92
C ARG A 156 -6.20 -13.02 19.91
N ASP A 157 -6.71 -11.79 19.77
CA ASP A 157 -8.15 -11.54 19.71
C ASP A 157 -8.70 -12.06 18.37
N ARG A 158 -9.80 -12.82 18.46
CA ARG A 158 -10.54 -13.38 17.31
C ARG A 158 -11.94 -12.79 17.18
N GLY A 159 -12.20 -11.70 17.90
CA GLY A 159 -13.48 -10.97 17.90
C GLY A 159 -13.71 -10.16 16.62
N PRO A 160 -14.68 -9.22 16.67
CA PRO A 160 -15.05 -8.38 15.50
C PRO A 160 -13.87 -7.60 14.90
N ALA A 161 -12.91 -7.14 15.73
CA ALA A 161 -11.72 -6.44 15.23
C ALA A 161 -10.79 -7.35 14.40
N TRP A 162 -10.71 -8.63 14.75
CA TRP A 162 -9.95 -9.59 13.95
C TRP A 162 -10.53 -9.71 12.55
N ARG A 163 -11.80 -10.07 12.43
CA ARG A 163 -12.47 -10.33 11.16
C ARG A 163 -12.59 -9.11 10.26
N ALA A 164 -12.88 -7.96 10.85
CA ALA A 164 -13.19 -6.75 10.10
C ALA A 164 -12.01 -5.77 9.96
N PHE A 165 -10.87 -6.04 10.59
CA PHE A 165 -9.68 -5.18 10.47
C PHE A 165 -8.37 -5.97 10.32
N TRP A 166 -7.99 -6.81 11.28
CA TRP A 166 -6.66 -7.42 11.30
C TRP A 166 -6.42 -8.40 10.15
N GLU A 167 -7.37 -9.30 9.93
CA GLU A 167 -7.27 -10.30 8.87
C GLU A 167 -7.35 -9.65 7.47
N PRO A 168 -8.35 -8.81 7.14
CA PRO A 168 -8.38 -8.12 5.84
C PRO A 168 -7.16 -7.22 5.60
N LEU A 169 -6.67 -6.53 6.64
CA LEU A 169 -5.47 -5.72 6.52
C LEU A 169 -4.25 -6.59 6.20
N CYS A 170 -4.07 -7.70 6.92
CA CYS A 170 -2.96 -8.62 6.70
C CYS A 170 -2.99 -9.18 5.26
N VAL A 171 -4.12 -9.71 4.82
CA VAL A 171 -4.28 -10.26 3.48
C VAL A 171 -4.07 -9.19 2.41
N GLY A 172 -4.69 -8.01 2.58
CA GLY A 172 -4.60 -6.93 1.59
C GLY A 172 -3.21 -6.31 1.45
N VAL A 173 -2.43 -6.29 2.54
CA VAL A 173 -1.11 -5.63 2.56
C VAL A 173 0.04 -6.61 2.32
N LEU A 174 -0.02 -7.80 2.92
CA LEU A 174 1.05 -8.79 2.85
C LEU A 174 0.79 -9.89 1.81
N ASN A 175 -0.41 -9.92 1.23
CA ASN A 175 -0.86 -10.96 0.32
C ASN A 175 -0.67 -12.38 0.89
N ALA A 176 -0.87 -12.51 2.20
CA ALA A 176 -0.72 -13.74 2.95
C ALA A 176 -1.73 -13.81 4.09
N PHE A 177 -2.22 -15.01 4.40
CA PHE A 177 -3.09 -15.22 5.55
C PHE A 177 -2.34 -15.01 6.87
N PRO A 178 -3.01 -14.54 7.94
CA PRO A 178 -2.38 -14.19 9.21
C PRO A 178 -1.62 -15.33 9.91
N ASP A 179 -1.95 -16.58 9.63
CA ASP A 179 -1.29 -17.78 10.13
C ASP A 179 0.07 -18.05 9.47
N LYS A 180 0.33 -17.42 8.31
CA LYS A 180 1.55 -17.53 7.51
C LYS A 180 2.33 -16.23 7.42
N ALA A 181 1.68 -15.11 7.66
CA ALA A 181 2.28 -13.78 7.56
C ALA A 181 3.10 -13.46 8.82
N GLU A 182 4.33 -13.01 8.66
CA GLU A 182 5.18 -12.60 9.78
C GLU A 182 4.69 -11.28 10.39
N ALA A 183 4.52 -11.25 11.72
CA ALA A 183 4.00 -10.12 12.48
C ALA A 183 4.81 -8.83 12.29
N ARG A 184 6.13 -8.93 12.18
CA ARG A 184 7.02 -7.78 12.00
C ARG A 184 6.81 -7.05 10.68
N LEU A 185 6.40 -7.78 9.62
CA LEU A 185 6.08 -7.17 8.34
C LEU A 185 4.82 -6.33 8.43
N LEU A 186 3.76 -6.86 9.06
CA LEU A 186 2.52 -6.09 9.28
C LEU A 186 2.77 -4.89 10.20
N TRP A 187 3.58 -5.06 11.25
CA TRP A 187 3.98 -3.95 12.11
C TRP A 187 4.67 -2.82 11.33
N ARG A 188 5.56 -3.16 10.41
CA ARG A 188 6.24 -2.14 9.58
C ARG A 188 5.24 -1.30 8.80
N VAL A 189 4.22 -1.94 8.22
CA VAL A 189 3.17 -1.20 7.50
C VAL A 189 2.39 -0.29 8.44
N ILE A 190 1.95 -0.82 9.60
CA ILE A 190 1.20 -0.03 10.59
C ILE A 190 2.02 1.17 11.06
N ARG A 191 3.28 0.98 11.33
CA ARG A 191 4.19 2.05 11.76
C ARG A 191 4.35 3.14 10.71
N GLU A 192 4.45 2.77 9.44
CA GLU A 192 4.66 3.73 8.35
C GLU A 192 3.36 4.42 7.89
N THR A 193 2.21 3.88 8.24
CA THR A 193 0.89 4.40 7.84
C THR A 193 0.06 4.83 9.05
N PHE A 194 -0.60 3.90 9.72
CA PHE A 194 -1.60 4.16 10.76
C PHE A 194 -1.05 4.96 11.94
N LEU A 195 0.20 4.73 12.35
CA LEU A 195 0.82 5.49 13.45
C LEU A 195 1.33 6.86 13.04
N LYS A 196 1.37 7.17 11.75
CA LYS A 196 1.65 8.53 11.26
C LYS A 196 0.37 9.36 11.06
N GLY A 197 -0.79 8.75 11.29
CA GLY A 197 -2.10 9.39 11.17
C GLY A 197 -2.63 9.49 9.73
N ALA A 198 -3.65 10.32 9.55
CA ALA A 198 -4.36 10.43 8.27
C ALA A 198 -3.50 10.97 7.12
N GLY A 199 -2.51 11.82 7.38
CA GLY A 199 -1.68 12.44 6.34
C GLY A 199 -1.11 11.42 5.35
N PRO A 200 -0.26 10.46 5.78
CA PRO A 200 0.33 9.45 4.92
C PRO A 200 -0.61 8.28 4.59
N SER A 201 -1.81 8.24 5.17
CA SER A 201 -2.74 7.12 5.02
C SER A 201 -3.90 7.40 4.06
N ARG A 202 -3.89 8.53 3.34
CA ARG A 202 -4.95 8.83 2.36
C ARG A 202 -4.77 7.95 1.12
N PRO A 203 -5.84 7.27 0.64
CA PRO A 203 -5.82 6.57 -0.63
C PRO A 203 -5.49 7.51 -1.80
N MET A 204 -4.76 6.99 -2.78
CA MET A 204 -4.44 7.70 -4.01
C MET A 204 -5.06 6.98 -5.21
N PHE A 205 -5.50 7.76 -6.19
CA PHE A 205 -6.19 7.29 -7.38
C PHE A 205 -5.55 7.89 -8.63
N ALA A 206 -5.45 7.10 -9.70
CA ALA A 206 -5.19 7.65 -11.02
C ALA A 206 -6.45 8.38 -11.50
N PRO A 207 -6.37 9.61 -12.01
CA PRO A 207 -7.48 10.26 -12.66
C PRO A 207 -7.89 9.45 -13.91
N ARG A 208 -9.20 9.34 -14.14
CA ARG A 208 -9.76 8.70 -15.35
C ARG A 208 -9.71 9.63 -16.53
#